data_5e0f9908e009a4f6beed25f06cd43e45
#
_entry.id   5e0f9908e009a4f6beed25f06cd43e45
#
_cell.length_a   1.000
_cell.length_b   1.000
_cell.length_c   1.000
_cell.angle_alpha   90.00
_cell.angle_beta   90.00
_cell.angle_gamma   90.00
#
_symmetry.space_group_name_H-M   'P 1'
#
loop_
_entity.id
_entity.type
_entity.pdbx_description
1 polymer ?
#
loop_
_entity_poly.entity_id
_entity_poly.type
_entity_poly.pdbx_seq_one_letter_code
_entity_poly.pdbx_strand_id
1 'polypeptide(L)'
;QMSDANREQVSSYQQSIWNNMLKDVAKSRKTTAEALNSLADSLTILSGPEASVKGGLVDKLCYQDEVKKILKNKAKMDEDESLRFVSISDVALSEELNDKVDDEIAVYYAYGEIKEDITGGFAQESAITSKQMTKDLQELREDDDVKAVVLRVNSPGGSAYASEQIWREVQLLSKEKPVIVSMGALAASGGYYISCGANKIFAEPTTLTGSIGIFGMIPDATELLTDKLGLSFDVVKTNAHSDFGAMGRPLNESECRLMQAYINQGYELFTGRVAQGRKISQDSVKAVAEGRVWTGEQAMKIGLVDKLGNLNDAIAAAAKAAKIEKYSVGRYPEPAPWFASLLQEKKADYMDSQMRSALGEFYPAFSLIRNLKNQDAIQARMTFIPDFR
;
A
#
# COMPACT_ATOMS: atom_id res chain seq x y z
N GLN A 1 -5.22 18.63 -19.31
CA GLN A 1 -4.13 19.29 -18.53
C GLN A 1 -4.39 19.10 -17.04
N MET A 2 -3.32 19.03 -16.27
CA MET A 2 -3.39 18.95 -14.81
C MET A 2 -3.95 20.27 -14.25
N SER A 3 -4.93 20.20 -13.34
CA SER A 3 -5.44 21.38 -12.64
C SER A 3 -4.40 21.97 -11.69
N ASP A 4 -4.55 23.25 -11.31
CA ASP A 4 -3.63 23.91 -10.39
C ASP A 4 -3.59 23.22 -9.02
N ALA A 5 -4.75 22.83 -8.49
CA ALA A 5 -4.84 22.09 -7.23
C ALA A 5 -4.11 20.73 -7.28
N ASN A 6 -4.23 19.99 -8.39
CA ASN A 6 -3.52 18.74 -8.57
C ASN A 6 -2.00 18.98 -8.73
N ARG A 7 -1.59 20.03 -9.43
CA ARG A 7 -0.18 20.42 -9.56
C ARG A 7 0.43 20.76 -8.20
N GLU A 8 -0.26 21.56 -7.39
CA GLU A 8 0.16 21.89 -6.03
C GLU A 8 0.33 20.62 -5.18
N GLN A 9 -0.66 19.73 -5.20
CA GLN A 9 -0.63 18.46 -4.47
C GLN A 9 0.57 17.59 -4.88
N VAL A 10 0.77 17.38 -6.19
CA VAL A 10 1.88 16.57 -6.72
C VAL A 10 3.22 17.20 -6.37
N SER A 11 3.37 18.51 -6.58
CA SER A 11 4.62 19.22 -6.24
C SER A 11 4.95 19.12 -4.75
N SER A 12 3.93 19.23 -3.88
CA SER A 12 4.11 19.17 -2.43
C SER A 12 4.73 17.84 -1.96
N TYR A 13 4.15 16.70 -2.35
CA TYR A 13 4.71 15.42 -1.91
C TYR A 13 6.01 15.06 -2.62
N GLN A 14 6.15 15.37 -3.92
CA GLN A 14 7.42 15.15 -4.64
C GLN A 14 8.57 15.93 -4.01
N GLN A 15 8.36 17.21 -3.70
CA GLN A 15 9.38 18.03 -3.04
C GLN A 15 9.72 17.51 -1.65
N SER A 16 8.72 17.04 -0.88
CA SER A 16 8.97 16.44 0.43
C SER A 16 9.83 15.16 0.32
N ILE A 17 9.50 14.27 -0.62
CA ILE A 17 10.28 13.03 -0.87
C ILE A 17 11.70 13.38 -1.30
N TRP A 18 11.84 14.27 -2.28
CA TRP A 18 13.14 14.72 -2.79
C TRP A 18 14.02 15.31 -1.68
N ASN A 19 13.46 16.19 -0.88
CA ASN A 19 14.19 16.84 0.23
C ASN A 19 14.65 15.81 1.28
N ASN A 20 13.83 14.82 1.62
CA ASN A 20 14.24 13.76 2.54
C ASN A 20 15.37 12.90 1.95
N MET A 21 15.29 12.52 0.67
CA MET A 21 16.38 11.81 0.00
C MET A 21 17.67 12.61 -0.03
N LEU A 22 17.61 13.89 -0.40
CA LEU A 22 18.78 14.76 -0.40
C LEU A 22 19.41 14.89 0.99
N LYS A 23 18.60 15.04 2.03
CA LYS A 23 19.07 15.12 3.42
C LYS A 23 19.85 13.88 3.85
N ASP A 24 19.34 12.70 3.53
CA ASP A 24 19.98 11.44 3.92
C ASP A 24 21.26 11.18 3.11
N VAL A 25 21.24 11.46 1.80
CA VAL A 25 22.42 11.35 0.94
C VAL A 25 23.47 12.37 1.37
N ALA A 26 23.08 13.64 1.62
CA ALA A 26 24.01 14.69 2.06
C ALA A 26 24.71 14.29 3.37
N LYS A 27 23.97 13.77 4.33
CA LYS A 27 24.53 13.26 5.59
C LYS A 27 25.50 12.10 5.37
N SER A 28 25.11 11.12 4.55
CA SER A 28 25.92 9.93 4.25
C SER A 28 27.19 10.27 3.47
N ARG A 29 27.07 11.15 2.49
CA ARG A 29 28.19 11.56 1.60
C ARG A 29 28.96 12.76 2.11
N LYS A 30 28.62 13.31 3.29
CA LYS A 30 29.26 14.49 3.90
C LYS A 30 29.31 15.70 2.96
N THR A 31 28.19 15.94 2.28
CA THR A 31 27.97 17.06 1.34
C THR A 31 26.73 17.86 1.73
N THR A 32 26.25 18.74 0.86
CA THR A 32 25.05 19.53 1.11
C THR A 32 23.93 19.18 0.12
N ALA A 33 22.68 19.46 0.50
CA ALA A 33 21.53 19.27 -0.38
C ALA A 33 21.62 20.11 -1.66
N GLU A 34 22.17 21.35 -1.52
CA GLU A 34 22.38 22.27 -2.65
C GLU A 34 23.37 21.71 -3.67
N ALA A 35 24.49 21.13 -3.18
CA ALA A 35 25.47 20.48 -4.06
C ALA A 35 24.88 19.28 -4.80
N LEU A 36 24.05 18.46 -4.11
CA LEU A 36 23.37 17.33 -4.73
C LEU A 36 22.32 17.79 -5.76
N ASN A 37 21.57 18.86 -5.48
CA ASN A 37 20.66 19.45 -6.47
C ASN A 37 21.43 19.94 -7.71
N SER A 38 22.56 20.62 -7.52
CA SER A 38 23.39 21.08 -8.65
C SER A 38 23.90 19.92 -9.51
N LEU A 39 24.27 18.78 -8.89
CA LEU A 39 24.63 17.57 -9.61
C LEU A 39 23.45 16.97 -10.40
N ALA A 40 22.25 16.99 -9.83
CA ALA A 40 21.05 16.54 -10.52
C ALA A 40 20.69 17.46 -11.69
N ASP A 41 20.69 18.77 -11.50
CA ASP A 41 20.38 19.78 -12.52
C ASP A 41 21.39 19.75 -13.68
N SER A 42 22.66 19.44 -13.41
CA SER A 42 23.70 19.30 -14.44
C SER A 42 23.65 17.99 -15.20
N LEU A 43 22.71 17.10 -14.91
CA LEU A 43 22.64 15.77 -15.50
C LEU A 43 23.98 15.01 -15.42
N THR A 44 24.63 15.06 -14.25
CA THR A 44 25.97 14.51 -14.00
C THR A 44 26.13 13.07 -14.52
N ILE A 45 25.05 12.28 -14.51
CA ILE A 45 25.04 10.89 -15.03
C ILE A 45 25.40 10.80 -16.52
N LEU A 46 25.16 11.86 -17.30
CA LEU A 46 25.52 11.91 -18.73
C LEU A 46 26.96 12.38 -18.96
N SER A 47 27.66 12.83 -17.93
CA SER A 47 29.04 13.33 -18.02
C SER A 47 30.12 12.24 -17.85
N GLY A 48 29.69 10.97 -17.86
CA GLY A 48 30.57 9.81 -17.66
C GLY A 48 30.72 9.41 -16.18
N PRO A 49 31.20 8.18 -15.91
CA PRO A 49 31.24 7.64 -14.55
C PRO A 49 32.20 8.38 -13.63
N GLU A 50 33.28 8.98 -14.16
CA GLU A 50 34.26 9.77 -13.41
C GLU A 50 33.61 11.01 -12.77
N ALA A 51 32.59 11.58 -13.40
CA ALA A 51 31.85 12.72 -12.86
C ALA A 51 31.13 12.35 -11.55
N SER A 52 30.66 11.13 -11.41
CA SER A 52 30.03 10.63 -10.16
C SER A 52 31.05 10.51 -9.02
N VAL A 53 32.29 10.11 -9.31
CA VAL A 53 33.37 10.09 -8.31
C VAL A 53 33.75 11.52 -7.91
N LYS A 54 33.95 12.40 -8.90
CA LYS A 54 34.29 13.80 -8.67
C LYS A 54 33.21 14.55 -7.89
N GLY A 55 31.93 14.22 -8.16
CA GLY A 55 30.77 14.73 -7.43
C GLY A 55 30.56 14.11 -6.04
N GLY A 56 31.38 13.13 -5.65
CA GLY A 56 31.26 12.47 -4.35
C GLY A 56 30.07 11.53 -4.21
N LEU A 57 29.39 11.19 -5.31
CA LEU A 57 28.24 10.28 -5.30
C LEU A 57 28.64 8.82 -5.09
N VAL A 58 29.82 8.43 -5.63
CA VAL A 58 30.45 7.12 -5.45
C VAL A 58 31.89 7.26 -5.00
N ASP A 59 32.43 6.26 -4.33
CA ASP A 59 33.78 6.31 -3.77
C ASP A 59 34.86 5.99 -4.80
N LYS A 60 34.56 5.03 -5.70
CA LYS A 60 35.51 4.51 -6.68
C LYS A 60 34.78 3.84 -7.85
N LEU A 61 35.37 3.90 -9.03
CA LEU A 61 35.00 3.08 -10.17
C LEU A 61 35.77 1.76 -10.09
N CYS A 62 35.07 0.66 -10.27
CA CYS A 62 35.63 -0.69 -10.18
C CYS A 62 35.03 -1.62 -11.22
N TYR A 63 35.85 -2.50 -11.78
CA TYR A 63 35.37 -3.68 -12.47
C TYR A 63 34.95 -4.76 -11.47
N GLN A 64 34.20 -5.76 -11.92
CA GLN A 64 33.64 -6.81 -11.05
C GLN A 64 34.73 -7.64 -10.32
N ASP A 65 35.86 -7.87 -10.94
CA ASP A 65 37.01 -8.54 -10.34
C ASP A 65 37.61 -7.72 -9.19
N GLU A 66 37.73 -6.40 -9.33
CA GLU A 66 38.17 -5.50 -8.27
C GLU A 66 37.18 -5.47 -7.09
N VAL A 67 35.89 -5.50 -7.38
CA VAL A 67 34.85 -5.61 -6.31
C VAL A 67 35.04 -6.90 -5.51
N LYS A 68 35.28 -8.04 -6.18
CA LYS A 68 35.58 -9.31 -5.51
C LYS A 68 36.81 -9.21 -4.60
N LYS A 69 37.90 -8.56 -5.08
CA LYS A 69 39.08 -8.33 -4.23
C LYS A 69 38.78 -7.46 -3.02
N ILE A 70 38.01 -6.39 -3.20
CA ILE A 70 37.59 -5.53 -2.07
C ILE A 70 36.79 -6.33 -1.04
N LEU A 71 35.86 -7.18 -1.48
CA LEU A 71 35.06 -8.04 -0.59
C LEU A 71 35.92 -9.05 0.18
N LYS A 72 36.86 -9.75 -0.51
CA LYS A 72 37.80 -10.66 0.13
C LYS A 72 38.64 -9.94 1.20
N ASN A 73 39.19 -8.78 0.86
CA ASN A 73 39.97 -7.98 1.80
C ASN A 73 39.15 -7.54 3.03
N LYS A 74 37.89 -7.13 2.82
CA LYS A 74 36.99 -6.77 3.94
C LYS A 74 36.62 -7.97 4.81
N ALA A 75 36.46 -9.14 4.20
CA ALA A 75 36.17 -10.39 4.89
C ALA A 75 37.43 -11.05 5.50
N LYS A 76 38.63 -10.46 5.28
CA LYS A 76 39.92 -11.01 5.70
C LYS A 76 40.15 -12.43 5.17
N MET A 77 39.78 -12.67 3.93
CA MET A 77 39.94 -13.92 3.19
C MET A 77 41.24 -13.89 2.34
N ASP A 78 41.82 -15.06 2.12
CA ASP A 78 42.96 -15.23 1.21
C ASP A 78 42.53 -15.10 -0.25
N GLU A 79 43.46 -14.77 -1.13
CA GLU A 79 43.16 -14.51 -2.56
C GLU A 79 42.59 -15.74 -3.28
N ASP A 80 43.00 -16.95 -2.90
CA ASP A 80 42.59 -18.24 -3.46
C ASP A 80 41.25 -18.75 -2.91
N GLU A 81 40.76 -18.20 -1.76
CA GLU A 81 39.47 -18.58 -1.21
C GLU A 81 38.28 -18.08 -2.08
N SER A 82 37.25 -18.89 -2.14
CA SER A 82 36.01 -18.54 -2.85
C SER A 82 35.02 -17.76 -1.97
N LEU A 83 34.52 -16.60 -2.45
CA LEU A 83 33.43 -15.88 -1.77
C LEU A 83 32.18 -16.76 -1.72
N ARG A 84 31.65 -16.94 -0.52
CA ARG A 84 30.37 -17.59 -0.29
C ARG A 84 29.34 -16.53 0.05
N PHE A 85 28.22 -16.54 -0.71
CA PHE A 85 27.11 -15.63 -0.48
C PHE A 85 25.96 -16.42 0.15
N VAL A 86 25.34 -15.84 1.13
CA VAL A 86 24.12 -16.35 1.77
C VAL A 86 23.01 -15.40 1.40
N SER A 87 21.84 -15.93 1.06
CA SER A 87 20.68 -15.07 0.78
C SER A 87 20.14 -14.48 2.09
N ILE A 88 19.50 -13.31 1.97
CA ILE A 88 18.82 -12.69 3.12
C ILE A 88 17.74 -13.63 3.67
N SER A 89 17.08 -14.40 2.82
CA SER A 89 16.09 -15.40 3.20
C SER A 89 16.69 -16.52 4.07
N ASP A 90 17.90 -17.01 3.73
CA ASP A 90 18.56 -18.06 4.51
C ASP A 90 19.00 -17.54 5.89
N VAL A 91 19.43 -16.28 5.95
CA VAL A 91 19.77 -15.63 7.25
C VAL A 91 18.51 -15.50 8.10
N ALA A 92 17.40 -15.03 7.54
CA ALA A 92 16.15 -14.90 8.26
C ALA A 92 15.66 -16.26 8.81
N LEU A 93 15.71 -17.32 8.00
CA LEU A 93 15.37 -18.68 8.45
C LEU A 93 16.27 -19.19 9.56
N SER A 94 17.55 -18.81 9.60
CA SER A 94 18.47 -19.23 10.66
C SER A 94 18.20 -18.54 12.01
N GLU A 95 17.66 -17.34 12.00
CA GLU A 95 17.27 -16.63 13.23
C GLU A 95 15.98 -17.18 13.84
N GLU A 96 15.02 -17.61 13.03
CA GLU A 96 13.75 -18.22 13.49
C GLU A 96 13.94 -19.54 14.27
N LEU A 97 15.09 -20.22 14.09
CA LEU A 97 15.37 -21.51 14.74
C LEU A 97 15.90 -21.40 16.18
N ASN A 98 16.21 -20.21 16.68
CA ASN A 98 17.07 -20.07 17.85
C ASN A 98 16.39 -19.74 19.18
N ASP A 99 15.15 -19.22 19.24
CA ASP A 99 14.50 -18.88 20.52
C ASP A 99 12.98 -19.18 20.50
N LYS A 100 12.56 -20.28 21.11
CA LYS A 100 11.16 -20.46 21.52
C LYS A 100 10.90 -19.60 22.75
N VAL A 101 10.32 -18.44 22.54
CA VAL A 101 9.77 -17.58 23.57
C VAL A 101 8.25 -17.66 23.44
N ASP A 102 7.54 -17.87 24.55
CA ASP A 102 6.09 -18.04 24.56
C ASP A 102 5.36 -16.74 24.18
N ASP A 103 5.91 -15.58 24.58
CA ASP A 103 5.33 -14.28 24.23
C ASP A 103 5.64 -13.90 22.76
N GLU A 104 4.62 -13.57 21.99
CA GLU A 104 4.76 -13.22 20.57
C GLU A 104 4.28 -11.78 20.27
N ILE A 105 5.00 -11.12 19.35
CA ILE A 105 4.52 -9.95 18.63
C ILE A 105 4.17 -10.39 17.21
N ALA A 106 2.89 -10.39 16.88
CA ALA A 106 2.41 -10.73 15.55
C ALA A 106 2.60 -9.56 14.57
N VAL A 107 3.33 -9.76 13.47
CA VAL A 107 3.43 -8.79 12.38
C VAL A 107 2.51 -9.24 11.24
N TYR A 108 1.40 -8.52 11.07
CA TYR A 108 0.45 -8.78 10.00
C TYR A 108 0.75 -7.91 8.78
N TYR A 109 1.07 -8.52 7.65
CA TYR A 109 1.41 -7.85 6.39
C TYR A 109 0.17 -7.62 5.53
N ALA A 110 -0.36 -6.40 5.58
CA ALA A 110 -1.49 -5.95 4.77
C ALA A 110 -0.99 -5.26 3.49
N TYR A 111 -0.78 -6.05 2.43
CA TYR A 111 -0.21 -5.60 1.17
C TYR A 111 -1.19 -5.72 0.02
N GLY A 112 -1.28 -4.69 -0.80
CA GLY A 112 -2.09 -4.66 -2.00
C GLY A 112 -3.41 -3.93 -1.86
N GLU A 113 -4.29 -4.12 -2.85
CA GLU A 113 -5.62 -3.50 -2.90
C GLU A 113 -6.58 -4.16 -1.91
N ILE A 114 -7.45 -3.36 -1.27
CA ILE A 114 -8.45 -3.87 -0.32
C ILE A 114 -9.72 -4.28 -1.08
N LYS A 115 -10.15 -5.54 -0.86
CA LYS A 115 -11.32 -6.16 -1.51
C LYS A 115 -12.15 -6.93 -0.47
N GLU A 116 -13.40 -7.25 -0.80
CA GLU A 116 -14.24 -8.09 0.06
C GLU A 116 -13.75 -9.55 0.06
N ASP A 117 -13.57 -10.09 -1.13
CA ASP A 117 -13.08 -11.46 -1.36
C ASP A 117 -12.33 -11.53 -2.70
N ILE A 118 -11.50 -12.54 -2.89
CA ILE A 118 -10.88 -12.81 -4.18
C ILE A 118 -11.84 -13.66 -5.01
N THR A 119 -12.59 -13.00 -5.87
CA THR A 119 -13.47 -13.67 -6.85
C THR A 119 -12.79 -13.73 -8.21
N GLY A 120 -12.35 -14.91 -8.63
CA GLY A 120 -11.81 -15.15 -9.97
C GLY A 120 -10.37 -15.66 -9.98
N GLY A 121 -10.21 -16.84 -10.55
CA GLY A 121 -9.00 -17.68 -10.49
C GLY A 121 -7.85 -17.33 -11.45
N PHE A 122 -7.63 -16.08 -11.81
CA PHE A 122 -6.57 -15.71 -12.75
C PHE A 122 -5.71 -14.58 -12.16
N ALA A 123 -4.40 -14.80 -12.09
CA ALA A 123 -3.37 -13.90 -11.57
C ALA A 123 -3.69 -13.37 -10.15
N GLN A 124 -3.11 -13.98 -9.16
CA GLN A 124 -3.21 -13.55 -7.77
C GLN A 124 -2.31 -12.32 -7.58
N GLU A 125 -2.83 -11.14 -7.91
CA GLU A 125 -2.25 -9.92 -7.34
C GLU A 125 -2.44 -10.02 -5.82
N SER A 126 -1.40 -9.72 -5.05
CA SER A 126 -1.50 -9.63 -3.61
C SER A 126 -2.62 -8.66 -3.23
N ALA A 127 -3.65 -9.13 -2.57
CA ALA A 127 -4.80 -8.34 -2.17
C ALA A 127 -5.08 -8.54 -0.68
N ILE A 128 -5.51 -7.48 -0.03
CA ILE A 128 -6.03 -7.51 1.33
C ILE A 128 -7.54 -7.83 1.23
N THR A 129 -7.96 -9.02 1.65
CA THR A 129 -9.38 -9.32 1.68
C THR A 129 -9.96 -9.12 3.07
N SER A 130 -11.12 -8.45 3.16
CA SER A 130 -11.78 -8.27 4.46
C SER A 130 -12.13 -9.59 5.10
N LYS A 131 -12.58 -10.57 4.31
CA LYS A 131 -12.92 -11.90 4.78
C LYS A 131 -11.76 -12.63 5.47
N GLN A 132 -10.56 -12.60 4.89
CA GLN A 132 -9.39 -13.24 5.49
C GLN A 132 -8.83 -12.41 6.63
N MET A 133 -8.61 -11.11 6.40
CA MET A 133 -7.96 -10.27 7.41
C MET A 133 -8.78 -10.13 8.69
N THR A 134 -10.11 -10.03 8.62
CA THR A 134 -10.94 -9.98 9.84
C THR A 134 -10.87 -11.28 10.63
N LYS A 135 -10.84 -12.42 9.94
CA LYS A 135 -10.67 -13.73 10.58
C LYS A 135 -9.31 -13.83 11.28
N ASP A 136 -8.23 -13.50 10.56
CA ASP A 136 -6.87 -13.57 11.11
C ASP A 136 -6.69 -12.63 12.32
N LEU A 137 -7.21 -11.39 12.23
CA LEU A 137 -7.13 -10.44 13.35
C LEU A 137 -7.97 -10.91 14.56
N GLN A 138 -9.09 -11.60 14.34
CA GLN A 138 -9.85 -12.22 15.40
C GLN A 138 -9.04 -13.35 16.05
N GLU A 139 -8.44 -14.24 15.28
CA GLU A 139 -7.57 -15.31 15.79
C GLU A 139 -6.41 -14.74 16.61
N LEU A 140 -5.71 -13.71 16.11
CA LEU A 140 -4.66 -13.00 16.84
C LEU A 140 -5.15 -12.31 18.12
N ARG A 141 -6.41 -11.88 18.15
CA ARG A 141 -7.03 -11.31 19.34
C ARG A 141 -7.30 -12.36 20.43
N GLU A 142 -7.72 -13.54 20.01
CA GLU A 142 -8.09 -14.66 20.88
C GLU A 142 -6.88 -15.51 21.32
N ASP A 143 -5.74 -15.40 20.65
CA ASP A 143 -4.50 -16.12 20.98
C ASP A 143 -3.79 -15.52 22.18
N ASP A 144 -3.71 -16.25 23.28
CA ASP A 144 -3.07 -15.79 24.53
C ASP A 144 -1.55 -15.61 24.40
N ASP A 145 -0.88 -16.26 23.48
CA ASP A 145 0.57 -16.11 23.25
C ASP A 145 0.90 -14.80 22.54
N VAL A 146 0.00 -14.27 21.71
CA VAL A 146 0.14 -12.98 21.03
C VAL A 146 -0.12 -11.82 22.00
N LYS A 147 0.92 -11.08 22.36
CA LYS A 147 0.85 -9.96 23.32
C LYS A 147 0.60 -8.59 22.66
N ALA A 148 0.98 -8.42 21.39
CA ALA A 148 0.74 -7.22 20.61
C ALA A 148 0.71 -7.53 19.11
N VAL A 149 0.08 -6.66 18.32
CA VAL A 149 0.02 -6.79 16.88
C VAL A 149 0.61 -5.57 16.20
N VAL A 150 1.47 -5.78 15.22
CA VAL A 150 1.97 -4.76 14.32
C VAL A 150 1.33 -4.95 12.95
N LEU A 151 0.51 -3.98 12.51
CA LEU A 151 -0.03 -3.98 11.16
C LEU A 151 0.96 -3.31 10.21
N ARG A 152 1.62 -4.08 9.37
CA ARG A 152 2.48 -3.55 8.29
C ARG A 152 1.64 -3.29 7.05
N VAL A 153 1.25 -2.03 6.85
CA VAL A 153 0.33 -1.63 5.77
C VAL A 153 1.09 -1.08 4.58
N ASN A 154 0.88 -1.66 3.41
CA ASN A 154 1.36 -1.14 2.12
C ASN A 154 0.24 -1.28 1.08
N SER A 155 -0.67 -0.29 1.05
CA SER A 155 -1.93 -0.37 0.32
C SER A 155 -2.38 0.99 -0.25
N PRO A 156 -2.84 1.05 -1.51
CA PRO A 156 -3.49 2.23 -2.08
C PRO A 156 -4.94 2.45 -1.59
N GLY A 157 -5.46 1.50 -0.79
CA GLY A 157 -6.87 1.39 -0.44
C GLY A 157 -7.63 0.40 -1.33
N GLY A 158 -8.92 0.60 -1.49
CA GLY A 158 -9.81 -0.27 -2.27
C GLY A 158 -11.27 -0.12 -1.85
N SER A 159 -11.99 -1.25 -1.68
CA SER A 159 -13.38 -1.27 -1.23
C SER A 159 -13.57 -0.52 0.08
N ALA A 160 -14.50 0.44 0.08
CA ALA A 160 -14.84 1.18 1.28
C ALA A 160 -15.51 0.28 2.32
N TYR A 161 -16.37 -0.65 1.86
CA TYR A 161 -17.04 -1.61 2.73
C TYR A 161 -16.03 -2.57 3.38
N ALA A 162 -15.12 -3.15 2.60
CA ALA A 162 -14.08 -4.04 3.13
C ALA A 162 -13.18 -3.32 4.15
N SER A 163 -12.86 -2.07 3.89
CA SER A 163 -12.05 -1.23 4.81
C SER A 163 -12.75 -1.00 6.14
N GLU A 164 -14.08 -0.76 6.14
CA GLU A 164 -14.86 -0.60 7.37
C GLU A 164 -14.91 -1.90 8.18
N GLN A 165 -15.06 -3.08 7.51
CA GLN A 165 -15.05 -4.37 8.21
C GLN A 165 -13.69 -4.61 8.91
N ILE A 166 -12.59 -4.38 8.20
CA ILE A 166 -11.24 -4.51 8.77
C ILE A 166 -11.01 -3.49 9.89
N TRP A 167 -11.37 -2.22 9.68
CA TRP A 167 -11.27 -1.19 10.71
C TRP A 167 -11.99 -1.60 12.00
N ARG A 168 -13.18 -2.20 11.88
CA ARG A 168 -13.93 -2.67 13.05
C ARG A 168 -13.16 -3.72 13.84
N GLU A 169 -12.53 -4.69 13.16
CA GLU A 169 -11.76 -5.72 13.85
C GLU A 169 -10.47 -5.15 14.47
N VAL A 170 -9.79 -4.22 13.79
CA VAL A 170 -8.67 -3.46 14.37
C VAL A 170 -9.08 -2.72 15.64
N GLN A 171 -10.30 -2.13 15.67
CA GLN A 171 -10.85 -1.47 16.85
C GLN A 171 -11.14 -2.45 18.00
N LEU A 172 -11.58 -3.67 17.70
CA LEU A 172 -11.81 -4.69 18.72
C LEU A 172 -10.48 -5.16 19.29
N LEU A 173 -9.54 -5.51 18.41
CA LEU A 173 -8.20 -5.94 18.78
C LEU A 173 -7.46 -4.87 19.63
N SER A 174 -7.54 -3.60 19.23
CA SER A 174 -6.84 -2.49 19.92
C SER A 174 -7.33 -2.20 21.34
N LYS A 175 -8.50 -2.73 21.73
CA LYS A 175 -9.03 -2.65 23.09
C LYS A 175 -8.46 -3.72 24.02
N GLU A 176 -8.06 -4.84 23.46
CA GLU A 176 -7.59 -6.02 24.21
C GLU A 176 -6.05 -6.11 24.19
N LYS A 177 -5.44 -5.83 23.04
CA LYS A 177 -3.99 -5.89 22.83
C LYS A 177 -3.48 -4.62 22.15
N PRO A 178 -2.24 -4.18 22.42
CA PRO A 178 -1.63 -3.07 21.69
C PRO A 178 -1.58 -3.37 20.18
N VAL A 179 -2.13 -2.46 19.37
CA VAL A 179 -2.04 -2.49 17.91
C VAL A 179 -1.23 -1.29 17.44
N ILE A 180 -0.10 -1.55 16.82
CA ILE A 180 0.78 -0.52 16.26
C ILE A 180 0.80 -0.67 14.73
N VAL A 181 0.52 0.41 14.01
CA VAL A 181 0.65 0.44 12.56
C VAL A 181 2.07 0.83 12.16
N SER A 182 2.64 0.12 11.20
CA SER A 182 3.85 0.49 10.46
C SER A 182 3.50 0.65 8.99
N MET A 183 3.48 1.88 8.50
CA MET A 183 3.19 2.16 7.10
C MET A 183 4.42 1.89 6.22
N GLY A 184 4.21 1.26 5.06
CA GLY A 184 5.22 1.05 4.03
C GLY A 184 5.40 2.28 3.13
N ALA A 185 5.69 2.05 1.86
CA ALA A 185 5.78 3.13 0.88
C ALA A 185 4.43 3.84 0.69
N LEU A 186 3.32 3.11 0.82
CA LEU A 186 1.97 3.60 0.57
C LEU A 186 1.00 3.04 1.61
N ALA A 187 0.26 3.90 2.31
CA ALA A 187 -0.83 3.51 3.20
C ALA A 187 -1.92 4.58 3.13
N ALA A 188 -2.65 4.61 2.02
CA ALA A 188 -3.54 5.69 1.65
C ALA A 188 -5.00 5.22 1.50
N SER A 189 -5.93 6.14 1.69
CA SER A 189 -7.37 5.90 1.54
C SER A 189 -7.85 4.72 2.37
N GLY A 190 -8.33 3.61 1.82
CA GLY A 190 -8.65 2.40 2.56
C GLY A 190 -7.49 1.88 3.42
N GLY A 191 -6.24 2.02 2.95
CA GLY A 191 -5.04 1.70 3.73
C GLY A 191 -4.88 2.57 4.98
N TYR A 192 -5.24 3.86 4.89
CA TYR A 192 -5.31 4.74 6.05
C TYR A 192 -6.54 4.41 6.92
N TYR A 193 -7.66 4.07 6.29
CA TYR A 193 -8.90 3.68 6.96
C TYR A 193 -8.66 2.55 7.97
N ILE A 194 -8.07 1.42 7.51
CA ILE A 194 -7.77 0.28 8.38
C ILE A 194 -6.71 0.61 9.45
N SER A 195 -5.87 1.62 9.19
CA SER A 195 -4.80 2.05 10.09
C SER A 195 -5.28 2.98 11.19
N CYS A 196 -6.28 3.84 10.93
CA CYS A 196 -6.66 4.93 11.83
C CYS A 196 -7.27 4.45 13.16
N GLY A 197 -7.68 3.18 13.24
CA GLY A 197 -8.20 2.54 14.46
C GLY A 197 -7.15 2.03 15.44
N ALA A 198 -5.88 2.02 15.08
CA ALA A 198 -4.79 1.50 15.91
C ALA A 198 -4.39 2.43 17.06
N ASN A 199 -3.69 1.88 18.06
CA ASN A 199 -3.21 2.67 19.20
C ASN A 199 -2.14 3.68 18.83
N LYS A 200 -1.27 3.35 17.85
CA LYS A 200 -0.24 4.24 17.29
C LYS A 200 0.03 3.93 15.83
N ILE A 201 0.42 4.98 15.09
CA ILE A 201 0.77 4.90 13.67
C ILE A 201 2.19 5.41 13.47
N PHE A 202 3.04 4.55 12.91
CA PHE A 202 4.39 4.87 12.45
C PHE A 202 4.41 4.94 10.92
N ALA A 203 5.15 5.90 10.36
CA ALA A 203 5.39 6.02 8.93
C ALA A 203 6.84 6.42 8.68
N GLU A 204 7.39 6.03 7.53
CA GLU A 204 8.64 6.60 7.06
C GLU A 204 8.41 8.05 6.59
N PRO A 205 9.42 8.93 6.60
CA PRO A 205 9.24 10.33 6.18
C PRO A 205 8.63 10.47 4.78
N THR A 206 8.96 9.53 3.89
CA THR A 206 8.54 9.50 2.48
C THR A 206 7.31 8.64 2.20
N THR A 207 6.75 7.96 3.19
CA THR A 207 5.49 7.19 3.05
C THR A 207 4.40 8.09 2.48
N LEU A 208 3.68 7.63 1.46
CA LEU A 208 2.46 8.31 0.99
C LEU A 208 1.26 7.80 1.78
N THR A 209 0.51 8.73 2.40
CA THR A 209 -0.63 8.39 3.25
C THR A 209 -1.74 9.44 3.17
N GLY A 210 -2.76 9.34 4.02
CA GLY A 210 -3.94 10.19 3.94
C GLY A 210 -4.89 9.70 2.84
N SER A 211 -5.11 10.50 1.80
CA SER A 211 -6.11 10.24 0.76
C SER A 211 -7.47 9.88 1.37
N ILE A 212 -7.86 10.62 2.43
CA ILE A 212 -9.12 10.41 3.16
C ILE A 212 -10.25 10.94 2.29
N GLY A 213 -10.92 10.02 1.60
CA GLY A 213 -11.98 10.34 0.65
C GLY A 213 -12.67 9.09 0.13
N ILE A 214 -13.86 9.28 -0.41
CA ILE A 214 -14.70 8.22 -1.02
C ILE A 214 -15.12 8.71 -2.40
N PHE A 215 -15.08 7.83 -3.38
CA PHE A 215 -15.65 8.08 -4.69
C PHE A 215 -16.40 6.85 -5.19
N GLY A 216 -17.33 7.07 -6.11
CA GLY A 216 -18.00 6.03 -6.87
C GLY A 216 -17.62 6.12 -8.33
N MET A 217 -17.40 4.98 -8.98
CA MET A 217 -17.16 4.88 -10.40
C MET A 217 -18.22 3.98 -11.04
N ILE A 218 -19.04 4.56 -11.89
CA ILE A 218 -20.11 3.85 -12.61
C ILE A 218 -19.85 4.06 -14.10
N PRO A 219 -19.38 3.02 -14.82
CA PRO A 219 -19.12 3.13 -16.24
C PRO A 219 -20.45 3.23 -17.01
N ASP A 220 -20.52 4.15 -17.95
CA ASP A 220 -21.60 4.27 -18.91
C ASP A 220 -21.11 3.77 -20.28
N ALA A 221 -21.66 2.67 -20.75
CA ALA A 221 -21.35 2.09 -22.05
C ALA A 221 -22.48 2.31 -23.07
N THR A 222 -23.46 3.15 -22.77
CA THR A 222 -24.67 3.30 -23.59
C THR A 222 -24.33 3.66 -25.03
N GLU A 223 -23.55 4.72 -25.26
CA GLU A 223 -23.18 5.17 -26.61
C GLU A 223 -22.43 4.06 -27.39
N LEU A 224 -21.53 3.34 -26.75
CA LEU A 224 -20.83 2.24 -27.38
C LEU A 224 -21.81 1.13 -27.83
N LEU A 225 -22.74 0.77 -26.97
CA LEU A 225 -23.66 -0.35 -27.21
C LEU A 225 -24.77 0.04 -28.19
N THR A 226 -25.37 1.20 -28.02
CA THR A 226 -26.50 1.63 -28.87
C THR A 226 -26.05 2.22 -30.22
N ASP A 227 -25.12 3.18 -30.21
CA ASP A 227 -24.80 3.94 -31.41
C ASP A 227 -23.70 3.27 -32.25
N LYS A 228 -22.75 2.57 -31.61
CA LYS A 228 -21.65 1.93 -32.34
C LYS A 228 -21.93 0.47 -32.67
N LEU A 229 -22.56 -0.27 -31.75
CA LEU A 229 -22.87 -1.67 -31.96
C LEU A 229 -24.32 -1.93 -32.42
N GLY A 230 -25.17 -0.91 -32.42
CA GLY A 230 -26.57 -1.02 -32.88
C GLY A 230 -27.48 -1.89 -32.02
N LEU A 231 -27.13 -2.07 -30.73
CA LEU A 231 -27.93 -2.83 -29.78
C LEU A 231 -29.10 -1.97 -29.27
N SER A 232 -30.26 -2.55 -29.11
CA SER A 232 -31.40 -1.92 -28.45
C SER A 232 -31.75 -2.67 -27.18
N PHE A 233 -32.22 -1.93 -26.18
CA PHE A 233 -32.54 -2.46 -24.85
C PHE A 233 -33.99 -2.10 -24.51
N ASP A 234 -34.78 -3.11 -24.17
CA ASP A 234 -36.11 -2.95 -23.61
C ASP A 234 -36.13 -3.33 -22.15
N VAL A 235 -36.78 -2.53 -21.30
CA VAL A 235 -36.83 -2.74 -19.86
C VAL A 235 -38.25 -2.65 -19.36
N VAL A 236 -38.73 -3.69 -18.70
CA VAL A 236 -39.98 -3.69 -17.95
C VAL A 236 -39.67 -3.46 -16.47
N LYS A 237 -40.28 -2.44 -15.89
CA LYS A 237 -40.01 -1.99 -14.53
C LYS A 237 -41.15 -2.30 -13.59
N THR A 238 -40.84 -2.85 -12.42
CA THR A 238 -41.78 -2.97 -11.31
C THR A 238 -41.79 -1.73 -10.43
N ASN A 239 -40.64 -1.04 -10.33
CA ASN A 239 -40.41 0.13 -9.49
C ASN A 239 -39.57 1.16 -10.25
N ALA A 240 -39.54 2.41 -9.78
CA ALA A 240 -38.88 3.54 -10.46
C ALA A 240 -37.38 3.28 -10.77
N HIS A 241 -36.68 2.56 -9.92
CA HIS A 241 -35.23 2.31 -10.00
C HIS A 241 -34.87 0.81 -10.13
N SER A 242 -35.82 -0.05 -10.58
CA SER A 242 -35.54 -1.49 -10.71
C SER A 242 -34.54 -1.83 -11.82
N ASP A 243 -34.25 -0.90 -12.71
CA ASP A 243 -33.23 -0.96 -13.75
C ASP A 243 -31.96 -0.12 -13.43
N PHE A 244 -31.74 0.20 -12.17
CA PHE A 244 -30.52 0.89 -11.72
C PHE A 244 -29.27 0.11 -12.12
N GLY A 245 -28.32 0.77 -12.81
CA GLY A 245 -27.10 0.13 -13.30
C GLY A 245 -27.27 -0.75 -14.56
N ALA A 246 -28.43 -0.74 -15.20
CA ALA A 246 -28.62 -1.41 -16.49
C ALA A 246 -27.72 -0.80 -17.57
N MET A 247 -27.14 -1.65 -18.43
CA MET A 247 -26.15 -1.24 -19.45
C MET A 247 -26.73 -0.41 -20.60
N GLY A 248 -28.04 -0.36 -20.78
CA GLY A 248 -28.68 0.27 -21.95
C GLY A 248 -29.01 1.75 -21.81
N ARG A 249 -28.68 2.37 -20.67
CA ARG A 249 -28.92 3.78 -20.41
C ARG A 249 -27.98 4.35 -19.34
N PRO A 250 -27.67 5.66 -19.38
CA PRO A 250 -26.99 6.33 -18.27
C PRO A 250 -27.87 6.40 -17.01
N LEU A 251 -27.27 6.71 -15.88
CA LEU A 251 -28.02 7.05 -14.67
C LEU A 251 -28.87 8.30 -14.90
N ASN A 252 -30.11 8.26 -14.44
CA ASN A 252 -30.94 9.44 -14.44
C ASN A 252 -30.59 10.39 -13.26
N GLU A 253 -31.14 11.58 -13.28
CA GLU A 253 -30.85 12.62 -12.29
C GLU A 253 -31.17 12.21 -10.85
N SER A 254 -32.26 11.45 -10.65
CA SER A 254 -32.64 10.93 -9.34
C SER A 254 -31.63 9.90 -8.85
N GLU A 255 -31.19 9.00 -9.72
CA GLU A 255 -30.18 7.99 -9.42
C GLU A 255 -28.81 8.61 -9.11
N CYS A 256 -28.43 9.65 -9.88
CA CYS A 256 -27.20 10.42 -9.59
C CYS A 256 -27.27 11.07 -8.19
N ARG A 257 -28.42 11.68 -7.82
CA ARG A 257 -28.61 12.28 -6.49
C ARG A 257 -28.52 11.24 -5.37
N LEU A 258 -29.17 10.08 -5.55
CA LEU A 258 -29.13 8.99 -4.57
C LEU A 258 -27.70 8.45 -4.40
N MET A 259 -26.97 8.26 -5.50
CA MET A 259 -25.58 7.80 -5.45
C MET A 259 -24.66 8.83 -4.79
N GLN A 260 -24.85 10.13 -5.08
CA GLN A 260 -24.08 11.19 -4.43
C GLN A 260 -24.35 11.25 -2.93
N ALA A 261 -25.61 11.08 -2.51
CA ALA A 261 -25.96 11.01 -1.10
C ALA A 261 -25.28 9.81 -0.39
N TYR A 262 -25.24 8.66 -1.05
CA TYR A 262 -24.57 7.48 -0.54
C TYR A 262 -23.05 7.67 -0.41
N ILE A 263 -22.41 8.27 -1.41
CA ILE A 263 -20.98 8.62 -1.36
C ILE A 263 -20.70 9.60 -0.22
N ASN A 264 -21.57 10.62 -0.03
CA ASN A 264 -21.42 11.58 1.05
C ASN A 264 -21.53 10.89 2.44
N GLN A 265 -22.45 9.93 2.60
CA GLN A 265 -22.53 9.13 3.83
C GLN A 265 -21.26 8.34 4.11
N GLY A 266 -20.68 7.73 3.07
CA GLY A 266 -19.39 7.03 3.17
C GLY A 266 -18.26 7.97 3.60
N TYR A 267 -18.22 9.18 3.05
CA TYR A 267 -17.23 10.19 3.42
C TYR A 267 -17.38 10.65 4.87
N GLU A 268 -18.61 10.91 5.31
CA GLU A 268 -18.91 11.24 6.73
C GLU A 268 -18.49 10.10 7.66
N LEU A 269 -18.77 8.86 7.28
CA LEU A 269 -18.35 7.70 8.06
C LEU A 269 -16.81 7.62 8.15
N PHE A 270 -16.10 7.69 7.03
CA PHE A 270 -14.64 7.59 7.02
C PHE A 270 -13.98 8.71 7.83
N THR A 271 -14.38 9.97 7.61
CA THR A 271 -13.85 11.10 8.38
C THR A 271 -14.18 10.99 9.87
N GLY A 272 -15.35 10.46 10.22
CA GLY A 272 -15.73 10.14 11.59
C GLY A 272 -14.84 9.06 12.24
N ARG A 273 -14.49 7.99 11.49
CA ARG A 273 -13.56 6.95 11.98
C ARG A 273 -12.16 7.50 12.22
N VAL A 274 -11.69 8.35 11.33
CA VAL A 274 -10.40 9.03 11.51
C VAL A 274 -10.43 9.94 12.73
N ALA A 275 -11.47 10.77 12.88
CA ALA A 275 -11.65 11.65 14.03
C ALA A 275 -11.61 10.87 15.36
N GLN A 276 -12.34 9.76 15.42
CA GLN A 276 -12.37 8.86 16.58
C GLN A 276 -10.98 8.27 16.87
N GLY A 277 -10.32 7.71 15.88
CA GLY A 277 -9.02 7.03 16.04
C GLY A 277 -7.89 8.02 16.37
N ARG A 278 -7.87 9.18 15.72
CA ARG A 278 -6.86 10.23 15.94
C ARG A 278 -7.18 11.17 17.10
N LYS A 279 -8.37 11.05 17.70
CA LYS A 279 -8.86 11.90 18.83
C LYS A 279 -8.83 13.40 18.50
N ILE A 280 -9.22 13.74 17.28
CA ILE A 280 -9.36 15.12 16.77
C ILE A 280 -10.79 15.36 16.29
N SER A 281 -11.19 16.61 16.11
CA SER A 281 -12.54 16.91 15.59
C SER A 281 -12.70 16.45 14.14
N GLN A 282 -13.89 16.05 13.75
CA GLN A 282 -14.18 15.65 12.37
C GLN A 282 -13.96 16.81 11.40
N ASP A 283 -14.19 18.05 11.80
CA ASP A 283 -13.90 19.24 10.99
C ASP A 283 -12.40 19.40 10.75
N SER A 284 -11.55 19.12 11.76
CA SER A 284 -10.09 19.10 11.59
C SER A 284 -9.65 18.02 10.62
N VAL A 285 -10.32 16.85 10.63
CA VAL A 285 -10.05 15.80 9.62
C VAL A 285 -10.45 16.28 8.24
N LYS A 286 -11.66 16.85 8.08
CA LYS A 286 -12.17 17.35 6.80
C LYS A 286 -11.25 18.43 6.19
N ALA A 287 -10.64 19.27 7.01
CA ALA A 287 -9.69 20.30 6.56
C ALA A 287 -8.45 19.72 5.84
N VAL A 288 -8.05 18.46 6.14
CA VAL A 288 -6.89 17.78 5.55
C VAL A 288 -7.26 16.54 4.72
N ALA A 289 -8.56 16.28 4.57
CA ALA A 289 -9.15 15.17 3.81
C ALA A 289 -9.39 15.51 2.34
N GLU A 290 -10.54 15.15 1.80
CA GLU A 290 -10.95 15.36 0.38
C GLU A 290 -10.02 14.68 -0.62
N GLY A 291 -9.49 13.51 -0.24
CA GLY A 291 -8.58 12.75 -1.07
C GLY A 291 -7.14 13.28 -1.13
N ARG A 292 -6.80 14.30 -0.34
CA ARG A 292 -5.42 14.83 -0.30
C ARG A 292 -4.44 13.80 0.22
N VAL A 293 -3.30 13.70 -0.47
CA VAL A 293 -2.19 12.80 -0.15
C VAL A 293 -1.10 13.58 0.60
N TRP A 294 -0.54 12.96 1.61
CA TRP A 294 0.49 13.52 2.46
C TRP A 294 1.68 12.58 2.54
N THR A 295 2.90 13.13 2.64
CA THR A 295 4.05 12.31 3.06
C THR A 295 3.95 11.99 4.55
N GLY A 296 4.63 10.95 5.03
CA GLY A 296 4.65 10.61 6.46
C GLY A 296 5.11 11.77 7.33
N GLU A 297 6.10 12.55 6.86
CA GLU A 297 6.54 13.77 7.54
C GLU A 297 5.44 14.84 7.62
N GLN A 298 4.72 15.06 6.53
CA GLN A 298 3.59 15.99 6.49
C GLN A 298 2.43 15.47 7.34
N ALA A 299 2.11 14.19 7.24
CA ALA A 299 1.04 13.53 7.98
C ALA A 299 1.26 13.59 9.51
N MET A 300 2.50 13.51 9.96
CA MET A 300 2.84 13.70 11.37
C MET A 300 2.56 15.13 11.84
N LYS A 301 2.86 16.14 11.02
CA LYS A 301 2.62 17.56 11.37
C LYS A 301 1.12 17.89 11.52
N ILE A 302 0.25 17.18 10.78
CA ILE A 302 -1.21 17.38 10.81
C ILE A 302 -1.96 16.35 11.67
N GLY A 303 -1.24 15.54 12.45
CA GLY A 303 -1.83 14.60 13.42
C GLY A 303 -2.37 13.28 12.84
N LEU A 304 -2.12 12.97 11.58
CA LEU A 304 -2.52 11.70 10.96
C LEU A 304 -1.56 10.55 11.28
N VAL A 305 -0.30 10.84 11.64
CA VAL A 305 0.74 9.89 12.03
C VAL A 305 1.29 10.30 13.40
N ASP A 306 1.62 9.35 14.26
CA ASP A 306 2.12 9.63 15.62
C ASP A 306 3.62 9.81 15.65
N LYS A 307 4.36 9.05 14.82
CA LYS A 307 5.83 9.07 14.85
C LYS A 307 6.41 8.63 13.50
N LEU A 308 7.53 9.24 13.13
CA LEU A 308 8.36 8.72 12.06
C LEU A 308 9.20 7.54 12.56
N GLY A 309 9.26 6.47 11.78
CA GLY A 309 10.02 5.26 12.09
C GLY A 309 9.67 4.11 11.16
N ASN A 310 10.52 3.09 11.19
CA ASN A 310 10.42 1.89 10.37
C ASN A 310 9.66 0.74 11.09
N LEU A 311 9.64 -0.44 10.47
CA LEU A 311 8.98 -1.62 11.03
C LEU A 311 9.57 -2.03 12.39
N ASN A 312 10.90 -1.99 12.53
CA ASN A 312 11.55 -2.37 13.80
C ASN A 312 11.19 -1.40 14.92
N ASP A 313 11.08 -0.10 14.62
CA ASP A 313 10.60 0.91 15.58
C ASP A 313 9.17 0.62 16.06
N ALA A 314 8.31 0.16 15.13
CA ALA A 314 6.93 -0.21 15.44
C ALA A 314 6.87 -1.49 16.30
N ILE A 315 7.69 -2.51 16.01
CA ILE A 315 7.81 -3.73 16.81
C ILE A 315 8.30 -3.40 18.22
N ALA A 316 9.35 -2.59 18.34
CA ALA A 316 9.84 -2.14 19.65
C ALA A 316 8.78 -1.34 20.44
N ALA A 317 7.98 -0.53 19.75
CA ALA A 317 6.88 0.19 20.37
C ALA A 317 5.74 -0.75 20.81
N ALA A 318 5.48 -1.82 20.07
CA ALA A 318 4.50 -2.86 20.42
C ALA A 318 4.95 -3.63 21.67
N ALA A 319 6.21 -4.08 21.71
CA ALA A 319 6.81 -4.74 22.89
C ALA A 319 6.70 -3.87 24.15
N LYS A 320 7.06 -2.59 24.01
CA LYS A 320 6.95 -1.62 25.11
C LYS A 320 5.50 -1.42 25.58
N ALA A 321 4.54 -1.38 24.65
CA ALA A 321 3.13 -1.21 24.96
C ALA A 321 2.56 -2.46 25.67
N ALA A 322 2.99 -3.65 25.25
CA ALA A 322 2.65 -4.93 25.86
C ALA A 322 3.44 -5.20 27.17
N LYS A 323 4.46 -4.39 27.48
CA LYS A 323 5.34 -4.53 28.66
C LYS A 323 6.11 -5.86 28.68
N ILE A 324 6.56 -6.33 27.53
CA ILE A 324 7.38 -7.54 27.36
C ILE A 324 8.78 -7.16 26.91
N GLU A 325 9.80 -7.87 27.44
CA GLU A 325 11.23 -7.66 27.11
C GLU A 325 11.77 -8.73 26.18
N LYS A 326 11.28 -9.96 26.32
CA LYS A 326 11.62 -11.09 25.46
C LYS A 326 10.39 -11.53 24.69
N TYR A 327 10.51 -11.67 23.40
CA TYR A 327 9.41 -12.05 22.51
C TYR A 327 9.94 -12.67 21.22
N SER A 328 9.13 -13.50 20.62
CA SER A 328 9.26 -13.91 19.22
C SER A 328 8.51 -12.95 18.31
N VAL A 329 8.83 -12.96 17.02
CA VAL A 329 8.13 -12.17 16.00
C VAL A 329 7.48 -13.11 15.00
N GLY A 330 6.16 -13.27 15.10
CA GLY A 330 5.35 -14.04 14.16
C GLY A 330 5.03 -13.25 12.90
N ARG A 331 4.85 -13.95 11.77
CA ARG A 331 4.53 -13.35 10.47
C ARG A 331 3.16 -13.82 10.00
N TYR A 332 2.29 -12.85 9.71
CA TYR A 332 0.91 -13.10 9.30
C TYR A 332 0.55 -12.30 8.04
N PRO A 333 -0.39 -12.79 7.17
CA PRO A 333 -0.93 -14.15 7.27
C PRO A 333 0.19 -15.18 7.13
N GLU A 334 -0.01 -16.36 7.73
CA GLU A 334 0.94 -17.46 7.55
C GLU A 334 1.17 -17.76 6.06
N PRO A 335 2.42 -17.94 5.63
CA PRO A 335 2.70 -18.29 4.24
C PRO A 335 1.98 -19.58 3.85
N ALA A 336 1.28 -19.56 2.72
CA ALA A 336 0.70 -20.80 2.19
C ALA A 336 1.81 -21.85 2.00
N PRO A 337 1.51 -23.14 2.25
CA PRO A 337 2.49 -24.21 2.03
C PRO A 337 3.07 -24.12 0.61
N TRP A 338 4.37 -24.27 0.45
CA TRP A 338 5.10 -24.08 -0.80
C TRP A 338 4.52 -24.84 -2.01
N PHE A 339 3.90 -26.01 -1.76
CA PHE A 339 3.25 -26.80 -2.83
C PHE A 339 1.92 -26.20 -3.29
N ALA A 340 1.22 -25.44 -2.41
CA ALA A 340 -0.03 -24.78 -2.79
C ALA A 340 0.23 -23.58 -3.71
N SER A 341 1.31 -22.82 -3.47
CA SER A 341 1.74 -21.72 -4.35
C SER A 341 2.13 -22.21 -5.74
N LEU A 342 2.90 -23.31 -5.83
CA LEU A 342 3.30 -23.94 -7.11
C LEU A 342 2.11 -24.42 -7.97
N LEU A 343 1.05 -24.92 -7.33
CA LEU A 343 -0.15 -25.38 -8.04
C LEU A 343 -1.01 -24.19 -8.53
N GLN A 344 -1.05 -23.10 -7.76
CA GLN A 344 -1.81 -21.90 -8.10
C GLN A 344 -1.12 -21.08 -9.19
N GLU A 345 0.18 -20.84 -9.09
CA GLU A 345 0.97 -20.10 -10.08
C GLU A 345 0.90 -20.73 -11.46
N LYS A 346 1.17 -22.05 -11.57
CA LYS A 346 1.11 -22.76 -12.86
C LYS A 346 -0.26 -22.71 -13.52
N LYS A 347 -1.33 -22.72 -12.75
CA LYS A 347 -2.70 -22.68 -13.29
C LYS A 347 -3.08 -21.26 -13.71
N ALA A 348 -2.71 -20.25 -12.94
CA ALA A 348 -2.96 -18.84 -13.25
C ALA A 348 -2.18 -18.38 -14.48
N ASP A 349 -0.88 -18.66 -14.55
CA ASP A 349 -0.02 -18.30 -15.67
C ASP A 349 -0.43 -18.98 -16.98
N TYR A 350 -0.81 -20.26 -16.92
CA TYR A 350 -1.29 -21.00 -18.10
C TYR A 350 -2.56 -20.36 -18.68
N MET A 351 -3.54 -20.06 -17.84
CA MET A 351 -4.80 -19.47 -18.28
C MET A 351 -4.61 -18.04 -18.80
N ASP A 352 -3.78 -17.21 -18.13
CA ASP A 352 -3.49 -15.86 -18.59
C ASP A 352 -2.75 -15.86 -19.93
N SER A 353 -1.78 -16.75 -20.09
CA SER A 353 -1.05 -16.92 -21.36
C SER A 353 -1.95 -17.37 -22.50
N GLN A 354 -2.89 -18.27 -22.25
CA GLN A 354 -3.90 -18.70 -23.24
C GLN A 354 -4.83 -17.54 -23.63
N MET A 355 -5.26 -16.75 -22.66
CA MET A 355 -6.10 -15.57 -22.92
C MET A 355 -5.34 -14.49 -23.69
N ARG A 356 -4.07 -14.22 -23.37
CA ARG A 356 -3.20 -13.30 -24.14
C ARG A 356 -3.02 -13.78 -25.57
N SER A 357 -2.78 -15.08 -25.74
CA SER A 357 -2.62 -15.69 -27.09
C SER A 357 -3.91 -15.63 -27.90
N ALA A 358 -5.06 -15.88 -27.29
CA ALA A 358 -6.37 -15.88 -27.96
C ALA A 358 -6.86 -14.47 -28.33
N LEU A 359 -6.64 -13.48 -27.47
CA LEU A 359 -7.14 -12.13 -27.62
C LEU A 359 -6.14 -11.19 -28.31
N GLY A 360 -4.84 -11.54 -28.35
CA GLY A 360 -3.80 -10.73 -29.00
C GLY A 360 -3.86 -9.26 -28.58
N GLU A 361 -3.99 -8.36 -29.55
CA GLU A 361 -4.08 -6.92 -29.34
C GLU A 361 -5.30 -6.46 -28.52
N PHE A 362 -6.34 -7.29 -28.41
CA PHE A 362 -7.55 -6.99 -27.63
C PHE A 362 -7.39 -7.36 -26.13
N TYR A 363 -6.33 -8.07 -25.75
CA TYR A 363 -6.11 -8.49 -24.36
C TYR A 363 -6.08 -7.31 -23.37
N PRO A 364 -5.41 -6.15 -23.64
CA PRO A 364 -5.46 -5.00 -22.74
C PRO A 364 -6.87 -4.47 -22.48
N ALA A 365 -7.69 -4.37 -23.52
CA ALA A 365 -9.08 -3.92 -23.42
C ALA A 365 -9.92 -4.92 -22.61
N PHE A 366 -9.76 -6.22 -22.88
CA PHE A 366 -10.42 -7.27 -22.11
C PHE A 366 -10.01 -7.25 -20.64
N SER A 367 -8.72 -7.11 -20.35
CA SER A 367 -8.20 -7.02 -18.99
C SER A 367 -8.77 -5.82 -18.24
N LEU A 368 -8.87 -4.67 -18.91
CA LEU A 368 -9.48 -3.47 -18.35
C LEU A 368 -10.97 -3.70 -18.00
N ILE A 369 -11.76 -4.24 -18.92
CA ILE A 369 -13.19 -4.53 -18.69
C ILE A 369 -13.38 -5.54 -17.56
N ARG A 370 -12.56 -6.58 -17.52
CA ARG A 370 -12.57 -7.58 -16.45
C ARG A 370 -12.28 -6.96 -15.09
N ASN A 371 -11.27 -6.11 -15.02
CA ASN A 371 -10.88 -5.45 -13.79
C ASN A 371 -11.97 -4.48 -13.30
N LEU A 372 -12.60 -3.72 -14.21
CA LEU A 372 -13.74 -2.86 -13.87
C LEU A 372 -14.93 -3.64 -13.31
N LYS A 373 -15.23 -4.81 -13.87
CA LYS A 373 -16.34 -5.67 -13.40
C LYS A 373 -16.08 -6.24 -12.00
N ASN A 374 -14.83 -6.44 -11.61
CA ASN A 374 -14.43 -7.02 -10.33
C ASN A 374 -14.11 -5.96 -9.26
N GLN A 375 -14.29 -4.68 -9.55
CA GLN A 375 -14.11 -3.61 -8.58
C GLN A 375 -15.45 -3.24 -7.94
N ASP A 376 -15.40 -3.00 -6.63
CA ASP A 376 -16.56 -2.43 -5.94
C ASP A 376 -16.86 -1.03 -6.48
N ALA A 377 -18.14 -0.72 -6.63
CA ALA A 377 -18.55 0.58 -7.16
C ALA A 377 -18.15 1.76 -6.26
N ILE A 378 -18.05 1.52 -4.94
CA ILE A 378 -17.68 2.54 -3.95
C ILE A 378 -16.30 2.26 -3.39
N GLN A 379 -15.40 3.20 -3.61
CA GLN A 379 -13.98 3.06 -3.35
C GLN A 379 -13.47 4.06 -2.31
N ALA A 380 -12.70 3.57 -1.37
CA ALA A 380 -11.73 4.31 -0.58
C ALA A 380 -10.33 3.95 -1.12
N ARG A 381 -10.01 4.45 -2.30
CA ARG A 381 -8.77 4.14 -3.01
C ARG A 381 -8.09 5.42 -3.49
N MET A 382 -6.78 5.45 -3.45
CA MET A 382 -6.01 6.52 -4.08
C MET A 382 -6.22 6.47 -5.60
N THR A 383 -6.59 7.60 -6.21
CA THR A 383 -7.00 7.68 -7.62
C THR A 383 -5.84 7.53 -8.60
N PHE A 384 -4.60 7.57 -8.13
CA PHE A 384 -3.39 7.37 -8.92
C PHE A 384 -2.32 6.67 -8.08
N ILE A 385 -1.43 5.95 -8.73
CA ILE A 385 -0.20 5.42 -8.14
C ILE A 385 0.94 6.28 -8.70
N PRO A 386 1.70 7.01 -7.87
CA PRO A 386 2.82 7.80 -8.36
C PRO A 386 3.89 6.90 -8.99
N ASP A 387 4.31 7.22 -10.20
CA ASP A 387 5.47 6.62 -10.86
C ASP A 387 6.65 7.59 -10.74
N PHE A 388 7.60 7.24 -9.90
CA PHE A 388 8.84 8.00 -9.72
C PHE A 388 9.89 7.44 -10.67
N ARG A 389 10.07 8.11 -11.80
CA ARG A 389 11.11 7.77 -12.79
C ARG A 389 12.32 8.67 -12.62
#